data_f8a75554c31cced216d254d4f76c4b3e
#
_entry.id   f8a75554c31cced216d254d4f76c4b3e
#
_cell.length_a   1.000
_cell.length_b   1.000
_cell.length_c   1.000
_cell.angle_alpha   90.00
_cell.angle_beta   90.00
_cell.angle_gamma   90.00
#
_symmetry.space_group_name_H-M   'P 1'
#
loop_
_entity.id
_entity.type
_entity.pdbx_description
1 polymer ?
#
loop_
_entity_poly.entity_id
_entity_poly.type
_entity_poly.pdbx_seq_one_letter_code
_entity_poly.pdbx_strand_id
1 'polypeptide(L)'
;LDRHERYLQNLLGRGVYPRKELFVRLRRKGCERSTTEALLNRYEELGLIDDRAYAILFVDGHPDWSVRRIRDELRSRGIPSDFILEAIEEADIDEEERAVRLAEGWRSVGIEPRKIEGRLFRRGFPGDVVYRALGDDVRRYDRPD
;
A
#
# COMPACT_ATOMS: atom_id res chain seq x y z
N LEU A 1 -6.74 32.75 -11.72
CA LEU A 1 -6.12 31.66 -10.98
C LEU A 1 -4.63 31.63 -11.21
N ASP A 2 -3.88 31.53 -10.12
CA ASP A 2 -2.46 31.30 -10.16
C ASP A 2 -2.15 29.99 -10.90
N ARG A 3 -1.05 29.98 -11.65
CA ARG A 3 -0.64 28.82 -12.43
C ARG A 3 -0.39 27.58 -11.56
N HIS A 4 0.08 27.77 -10.31
CA HIS A 4 0.32 26.66 -9.39
C HIS A 4 -0.98 26.03 -8.90
N GLU A 5 -1.97 26.85 -8.60
CA GLU A 5 -3.29 26.35 -8.22
C GLU A 5 -3.97 25.64 -9.40
N ARG A 6 -3.84 26.18 -10.60
CA ARG A 6 -4.35 25.55 -11.82
C ARG A 6 -3.70 24.17 -12.04
N TYR A 7 -2.40 24.08 -11.84
CA TYR A 7 -1.67 22.81 -11.92
C TYR A 7 -2.20 21.80 -10.89
N LEU A 8 -2.41 22.25 -9.66
CA LEU A 8 -2.99 21.40 -8.60
C LEU A 8 -4.38 20.90 -8.99
N GLN A 9 -5.24 21.79 -9.48
CA GLN A 9 -6.58 21.41 -9.92
C GLN A 9 -6.54 20.39 -11.05
N ASN A 10 -5.61 20.54 -12.00
CA ASN A 10 -5.44 19.58 -13.09
C ASN A 10 -5.02 18.21 -12.58
N LEU A 11 -4.11 18.16 -11.61
CA LEU A 11 -3.72 16.88 -10.98
C LEU A 11 -4.91 16.21 -10.30
N LEU A 12 -5.65 16.96 -9.50
CA LEU A 12 -6.80 16.43 -8.77
C LEU A 12 -7.93 15.98 -9.71
N GLY A 13 -8.01 16.55 -10.89
CA GLY A 13 -8.95 16.10 -11.92
C GLY A 13 -8.57 14.78 -12.57
N ARG A 14 -7.33 14.33 -12.44
CA ARG A 14 -6.83 13.10 -13.05
C ARG A 14 -6.84 11.89 -12.12
N GLY A 15 -6.84 12.13 -10.81
CA GLY A 15 -6.78 11.03 -9.86
C GLY A 15 -6.66 11.49 -8.42
N VAL A 16 -6.49 10.51 -7.53
CA VAL A 16 -6.33 10.73 -6.11
C VAL A 16 -4.84 10.64 -5.76
N TYR A 17 -4.33 11.67 -5.10
CA TYR A 17 -2.92 11.76 -4.75
C TYR A 17 -2.76 11.99 -3.26
N PRO A 18 -1.70 11.39 -2.63
CA PRO A 18 -1.35 11.73 -1.26
C PRO A 18 -0.88 13.20 -1.19
N ARG A 19 -1.15 13.85 -0.09
CA ARG A 19 -0.72 15.24 0.15
C ARG A 19 0.79 15.41 -0.10
N LYS A 20 1.61 14.48 0.37
CA LYS A 20 3.07 14.53 0.19
C LYS A 20 3.47 14.60 -1.29
N GLU A 21 2.84 13.80 -2.13
CA GLU A 21 3.14 13.81 -3.56
C GLU A 21 2.77 15.14 -4.21
N LEU A 22 1.62 15.69 -3.85
CA LEU A 22 1.21 17.01 -4.34
C LEU A 22 2.17 18.10 -3.89
N PHE A 23 2.63 18.03 -2.65
CA PHE A 23 3.65 18.95 -2.13
C PHE A 23 4.91 18.89 -2.98
N VAL A 24 5.44 17.71 -3.24
CA VAL A 24 6.66 17.53 -4.05
C VAL A 24 6.47 18.07 -5.45
N ARG A 25 5.35 17.75 -6.09
CA ARG A 25 5.07 18.20 -7.46
C ARG A 25 4.94 19.72 -7.58
N LEU A 26 4.25 20.36 -6.63
CA LEU A 26 4.13 21.82 -6.60
C LEU A 26 5.49 22.50 -6.39
N ARG A 27 6.30 21.96 -5.48
CA ARG A 27 7.65 22.46 -5.24
C ARG A 27 8.53 22.35 -6.49
N ARG A 28 8.42 21.27 -7.22
CA ARG A 28 9.16 21.09 -8.49
C ARG A 28 8.75 22.08 -9.56
N LYS A 29 7.52 22.55 -9.52
CA LYS A 29 7.03 23.59 -10.44
C LYS A 29 7.43 24.99 -10.02
N GLY A 30 8.18 25.13 -8.92
CA GLY A 30 8.65 26.42 -8.44
C GLY A 30 7.73 27.15 -7.48
N CYS A 31 6.70 26.46 -6.98
CA CYS A 31 5.82 27.03 -5.95
C CYS A 31 6.57 27.13 -4.62
N GLU A 32 6.55 28.30 -3.99
CA GLU A 32 7.19 28.50 -2.70
C GLU A 32 6.58 27.60 -1.65
N ARG A 33 7.40 27.20 -0.67
CA ARG A 33 6.96 26.28 0.40
C ARG A 33 5.73 26.77 1.14
N SER A 34 5.74 28.03 1.57
CA SER A 34 4.60 28.61 2.31
C SER A 34 3.33 28.64 1.48
N THR A 35 3.43 29.00 0.22
CA THR A 35 2.31 29.01 -0.73
C THR A 35 1.80 27.59 -0.96
N THR A 36 2.71 26.62 -1.13
CA THR A 36 2.36 25.22 -1.31
C THR A 36 1.58 24.70 -0.10
N GLU A 37 2.06 24.94 1.11
CA GLU A 37 1.39 24.53 2.32
C GLU A 37 0.00 25.16 2.46
N ALA A 38 -0.12 26.45 2.15
CA ALA A 38 -1.40 27.17 2.22
C ALA A 38 -2.41 26.60 1.21
N LEU A 39 -1.98 26.32 -0.01
CA LEU A 39 -2.83 25.69 -1.02
C LEU A 39 -3.30 24.31 -0.59
N LEU A 40 -2.38 23.46 -0.14
CA LEU A 40 -2.72 22.11 0.27
C LEU A 40 -3.66 22.10 1.48
N ASN A 41 -3.44 23.00 2.45
CA ASN A 41 -4.32 23.13 3.60
C ASN A 41 -5.74 23.49 3.18
N ARG A 42 -5.89 24.45 2.25
CA ARG A 42 -7.19 24.87 1.77
C ARG A 42 -7.92 23.74 1.05
N TYR A 43 -7.21 23.01 0.19
CA TYR A 43 -7.80 21.91 -0.57
C TYR A 43 -8.13 20.71 0.31
N GLU A 44 -7.34 20.51 1.36
CA GLU A 44 -7.63 19.49 2.37
C GLU A 44 -8.90 19.84 3.17
N GLU A 45 -9.05 21.10 3.56
CA GLU A 45 -10.27 21.59 4.24
C GLU A 45 -11.52 21.43 3.36
N LEU A 46 -11.35 21.59 2.04
CA LEU A 46 -12.43 21.38 1.07
C LEU A 46 -12.72 19.90 0.80
N GLY A 47 -11.93 18.99 1.37
CA GLY A 47 -12.10 17.55 1.15
C GLY A 47 -11.58 17.05 -0.19
N LEU A 48 -10.86 17.90 -0.95
CA LEU A 48 -10.30 17.52 -2.26
C LEU A 48 -8.95 16.80 -2.14
N ILE A 49 -8.31 16.93 -1.00
CA ILE A 49 -7.13 16.17 -0.61
C ILE A 49 -7.51 15.44 0.68
N ASP A 50 -7.40 14.12 0.69
CA ASP A 50 -7.86 13.29 1.80
C ASP A 50 -6.99 12.04 1.92
N ASP A 51 -5.96 12.11 2.77
CA ASP A 51 -5.02 11.00 2.97
C ASP A 51 -5.69 9.80 3.66
N ARG A 52 -6.72 10.04 4.46
CA ARG A 52 -7.49 8.95 5.09
C ARG A 52 -8.21 8.12 4.03
N ALA A 53 -8.93 8.79 3.13
CA ALA A 53 -9.59 8.13 2.00
C ALA A 53 -8.59 7.44 1.08
N TYR A 54 -7.44 8.09 0.85
CA TYR A 54 -6.37 7.50 0.03
C TYR A 54 -5.91 6.16 0.61
N ALA A 55 -5.68 6.09 1.92
CA ALA A 55 -5.25 4.87 2.57
C ALA A 55 -6.28 3.74 2.40
N ILE A 56 -7.55 4.03 2.58
CA ILE A 56 -8.64 3.05 2.42
C ILE A 56 -8.69 2.51 1.00
N LEU A 57 -8.64 3.40 0.01
CA LEU A 57 -8.62 3.00 -1.41
C LEU A 57 -7.39 2.20 -1.77
N PHE A 58 -6.24 2.55 -1.19
CA PHE A 58 -5.00 1.83 -1.42
C PHE A 58 -5.08 0.38 -0.93
N VAL A 59 -5.57 0.19 0.29
CA VAL A 59 -5.75 -1.15 0.87
C VAL A 59 -6.69 -1.99 -0.02
N ASP A 60 -7.82 -1.42 -0.40
CA ASP A 60 -8.81 -2.10 -1.24
C ASP A 60 -8.24 -2.46 -2.62
N GLY A 61 -7.35 -1.64 -3.14
CA GLY A 61 -6.74 -1.84 -4.45
C GLY A 61 -5.61 -2.88 -4.47
N HIS A 62 -5.19 -3.39 -3.30
CA HIS A 62 -4.07 -4.33 -3.19
C HIS A 62 -4.47 -5.58 -2.39
N PRO A 63 -5.41 -6.39 -2.91
CA PRO A 63 -5.97 -7.52 -2.15
C PRO A 63 -4.98 -8.67 -1.92
N ASP A 64 -3.85 -8.68 -2.63
CA ASP A 64 -2.85 -9.75 -2.51
C ASP A 64 -1.60 -9.32 -1.74
N TRP A 65 -1.58 -8.10 -1.21
CA TRP A 65 -0.43 -7.62 -0.46
C TRP A 65 -0.52 -8.02 1.02
N SER A 66 0.65 -8.26 1.63
CA SER A 66 0.75 -8.44 3.07
C SER A 66 0.46 -7.11 3.79
N VAL A 67 0.07 -7.19 5.04
CA VAL A 67 -0.13 -6.00 5.89
C VAL A 67 1.15 -5.17 5.96
N ARG A 68 2.30 -5.84 6.13
CA ARG A 68 3.60 -5.17 6.18
C ARG A 68 3.88 -4.36 4.93
N ARG A 69 3.66 -4.94 3.76
CA ARG A 69 3.88 -4.27 2.48
C ARG A 69 2.97 -3.05 2.31
N ILE A 70 1.69 -3.20 2.66
CA ILE A 70 0.73 -2.09 2.64
C ILE A 70 1.20 -0.97 3.54
N ARG A 71 1.55 -1.30 4.79
CA ARG A 71 2.01 -0.31 5.77
C ARG A 71 3.26 0.42 5.29
N ASP A 72 4.25 -0.31 4.81
CA ASP A 72 5.51 0.27 4.36
C ASP A 72 5.31 1.19 3.16
N GLU A 73 4.48 0.79 2.20
CA GLU A 73 4.20 1.60 1.02
C GLU A 73 3.43 2.87 1.37
N LEU A 74 2.38 2.77 2.19
CA LEU A 74 1.62 3.95 2.62
C LEU A 74 2.49 4.91 3.43
N ARG A 75 3.37 4.38 4.27
CA ARG A 75 4.32 5.21 5.02
C ARG A 75 5.26 5.95 4.07
N SER A 76 5.78 5.27 3.06
CA SER A 76 6.68 5.90 2.08
C SER A 76 5.98 6.99 1.28
N ARG A 77 4.68 6.89 1.10
CA ARG A 77 3.85 7.91 0.43
C ARG A 77 3.45 9.06 1.35
N GLY A 78 3.90 9.04 2.60
CA GLY A 78 3.68 10.12 3.56
C GLY A 78 2.33 10.09 4.25
N ILE A 79 1.63 8.95 4.21
CA ILE A 79 0.35 8.82 4.91
C ILE A 79 0.61 8.74 6.42
N PRO A 80 -0.12 9.52 7.24
CA PRO A 80 0.01 9.44 8.69
C PRO A 80 -0.26 8.05 9.25
N SER A 81 0.47 7.67 10.29
CA SER A 81 0.41 6.32 10.87
C SER A 81 -0.98 5.94 11.36
N ASP A 82 -1.72 6.89 11.94
CA ASP A 82 -3.08 6.65 12.42
C ASP A 82 -4.05 6.33 11.28
N PHE A 83 -3.89 6.97 10.13
CA PHE A 83 -4.70 6.67 8.95
C PHE A 83 -4.37 5.30 8.36
N ILE A 84 -3.09 4.93 8.38
CA ILE A 84 -2.65 3.61 7.93
C ILE A 84 -3.27 2.51 8.80
N LEU A 85 -3.15 2.66 10.11
CA LEU A 85 -3.68 1.70 11.07
C LEU A 85 -5.20 1.55 10.93
N GLU A 86 -5.90 2.67 10.85
CA GLU A 86 -7.35 2.69 10.68
C GLU A 86 -7.79 1.96 9.40
N ALA A 87 -7.13 2.25 8.27
CA ALA A 87 -7.46 1.61 7.01
C ALA A 87 -7.22 0.10 7.04
N ILE A 88 -6.15 -0.35 7.67
CA ILE A 88 -5.82 -1.77 7.80
C ILE A 88 -6.84 -2.46 8.71
N GLU A 89 -7.19 -1.85 9.84
CA GLU A 89 -8.18 -2.41 10.77
C GLU A 89 -9.57 -2.53 10.13
N GLU A 90 -10.00 -1.50 9.41
CA GLU A 90 -11.30 -1.51 8.75
C GLU A 90 -11.40 -2.56 7.64
N ALA A 91 -10.29 -2.84 6.97
CA ALA A 91 -10.26 -3.83 5.90
C ALA A 91 -10.39 -5.26 6.43
N ASP A 92 -10.11 -5.49 7.71
CA ASP A 92 -10.19 -6.82 8.36
C ASP A 92 -9.44 -7.88 7.53
N ILE A 93 -8.16 -7.63 7.27
CA ILE A 93 -7.35 -8.45 6.38
C ILE A 93 -7.05 -9.82 7.00
N ASP A 94 -7.38 -10.87 6.26
CA ASP A 94 -6.95 -12.24 6.57
C ASP A 94 -5.68 -12.54 5.76
N GLU A 95 -4.51 -12.35 6.39
CA GLU A 95 -3.23 -12.58 5.73
C GLU A 95 -3.01 -14.04 5.32
N GLU A 96 -3.50 -14.96 6.13
CA GLU A 96 -3.38 -16.39 5.83
C GLU A 96 -4.15 -16.73 4.55
N GLU A 97 -5.38 -16.24 4.42
CA GLU A 97 -6.17 -16.41 3.19
C GLU A 97 -5.46 -15.85 1.96
N ARG A 98 -4.87 -14.65 2.10
CA ARG A 98 -4.12 -14.01 1.01
C ARG A 98 -2.93 -14.85 0.59
N ALA A 99 -2.15 -15.33 1.55
CA ALA A 99 -0.97 -16.16 1.30
C ALA A 99 -1.37 -17.52 0.67
N VAL A 100 -2.42 -18.15 1.18
CA VAL A 100 -2.95 -19.42 0.65
C VAL A 100 -3.37 -19.24 -0.81
N ARG A 101 -4.11 -18.19 -1.10
CA ARG A 101 -4.58 -17.90 -2.47
C ARG A 101 -3.42 -17.71 -3.44
N LEU A 102 -2.40 -16.98 -3.04
CA LEU A 102 -1.18 -16.79 -3.84
C LEU A 102 -0.46 -18.13 -4.04
N ALA A 103 -0.27 -18.89 -2.97
CA ALA A 103 0.41 -20.18 -3.02
C ALA A 103 -0.32 -21.16 -3.94
N GLU A 104 -1.63 -21.22 -3.84
CA GLU A 104 -2.45 -22.09 -4.70
C GLU A 104 -2.32 -21.71 -6.18
N GLY A 105 -2.36 -20.41 -6.48
CA GLY A 105 -2.19 -19.91 -7.84
C GLY A 105 -0.83 -20.30 -8.42
N TRP A 106 0.24 -20.13 -7.68
CA TRP A 106 1.58 -20.50 -8.11
C TRP A 106 1.75 -22.01 -8.22
N ARG A 107 1.19 -22.75 -7.28
CA ARG A 107 1.23 -24.21 -7.30
C ARG A 107 0.52 -24.76 -8.53
N SER A 108 -0.58 -24.15 -8.94
CA SER A 108 -1.35 -24.58 -10.09
C SER A 108 -0.59 -24.45 -11.41
N VAL A 109 0.39 -23.55 -11.49
CA VAL A 109 1.25 -23.39 -12.67
C VAL A 109 2.61 -24.05 -12.51
N GLY A 110 2.77 -24.90 -11.51
CA GLY A 110 3.95 -25.75 -11.35
C GLY A 110 5.12 -25.10 -10.61
N ILE A 111 4.90 -24.01 -9.87
CA ILE A 111 5.96 -23.40 -9.07
C ILE A 111 6.24 -24.30 -7.86
N GLU A 112 7.53 -24.61 -7.64
CA GLU A 112 7.95 -25.48 -6.54
C GLU A 112 7.73 -24.84 -5.17
N PRO A 113 7.41 -25.64 -4.11
CA PRO A 113 7.17 -25.12 -2.76
C PRO A 113 8.25 -24.19 -2.22
N ARG A 114 9.53 -24.49 -2.47
CA ARG A 114 10.64 -23.64 -2.02
C ARG A 114 10.60 -22.26 -2.64
N LYS A 115 10.24 -22.17 -3.91
CA LYS A 115 10.09 -20.88 -4.60
C LYS A 115 8.88 -20.12 -4.10
N ILE A 116 7.79 -20.82 -3.81
CA ILE A 116 6.58 -20.24 -3.23
C ILE A 116 6.91 -19.64 -1.86
N GLU A 117 7.62 -20.38 -1.01
CA GLU A 117 8.09 -19.90 0.29
C GLU A 117 8.87 -18.58 0.13
N GLY A 118 9.88 -18.57 -0.73
CA GLY A 118 10.70 -17.38 -0.97
C GLY A 118 9.88 -16.20 -1.48
N ARG A 119 8.92 -16.43 -2.36
CA ARG A 119 8.03 -15.38 -2.89
C ARG A 119 7.17 -14.77 -1.79
N LEU A 120 6.59 -15.59 -0.92
CA LEU A 120 5.76 -15.12 0.19
C LEU A 120 6.58 -14.30 1.19
N PHE A 121 7.79 -14.74 1.53
CA PHE A 121 8.67 -13.97 2.40
C PHE A 121 9.06 -12.64 1.79
N ARG A 122 9.42 -12.61 0.51
CA ARG A 122 9.77 -11.35 -0.18
C ARG A 122 8.60 -10.38 -0.27
N ARG A 123 7.37 -10.90 -0.29
CA ARG A 123 6.17 -10.06 -0.27
C ARG A 123 5.80 -9.56 1.12
N GLY A 124 6.56 -9.96 2.15
CA GLY A 124 6.41 -9.45 3.50
C GLY A 124 5.43 -10.20 4.40
N PHE A 125 4.99 -11.39 3.99
CA PHE A 125 4.13 -12.20 4.86
C PHE A 125 4.91 -12.71 6.07
N PRO A 126 4.30 -12.71 7.28
CA PRO A 126 4.96 -13.25 8.47
C PRO A 126 5.29 -14.74 8.31
N GLY A 127 6.36 -15.19 8.99
CA GLY A 127 6.81 -16.58 8.90
C GLY A 127 5.76 -17.61 9.22
N ASP A 128 4.97 -17.39 10.28
CA ASP A 128 3.88 -18.28 10.67
C ASP A 128 2.79 -18.38 9.58
N VAL A 129 2.49 -17.27 8.92
CA VAL A 129 1.55 -17.23 7.80
C VAL A 129 2.10 -17.98 6.60
N VAL A 130 3.39 -17.79 6.28
CA VAL A 130 4.05 -18.50 5.18
C VAL A 130 3.98 -20.00 5.38
N TYR A 131 4.35 -20.47 6.57
CA TYR A 131 4.35 -21.91 6.86
C TYR A 131 2.94 -22.51 6.83
N ARG A 132 1.93 -21.81 7.33
CA ARG A 132 0.55 -22.26 7.22
C ARG A 132 0.06 -22.31 5.78
N ALA A 133 0.47 -21.34 4.95
CA ALA A 133 0.08 -21.32 3.54
C ALA A 133 0.70 -22.46 2.74
N LEU A 134 1.90 -22.90 3.13
CA LEU A 134 2.57 -24.03 2.46
C LEU A 134 2.00 -25.37 2.92
N GLY A 135 1.44 -25.44 4.11
CA GLY A 135 0.83 -26.66 4.64
C GLY A 135 1.80 -27.84 4.71
N ASP A 136 1.41 -28.98 4.15
CA ASP A 136 2.20 -30.20 4.20
C ASP A 136 3.50 -30.13 3.40
N ASP A 137 3.61 -29.18 2.48
CA ASP A 137 4.84 -28.99 1.68
C ASP A 137 6.02 -28.60 2.54
N VAL A 138 5.79 -27.81 3.61
CA VAL A 138 6.84 -27.39 4.57
C VAL A 138 7.34 -28.59 5.37
N ARG A 139 6.43 -29.46 5.78
CA ARG A 139 6.79 -30.64 6.59
C ARG A 139 7.73 -31.59 5.84
N ARG A 140 7.60 -31.66 4.52
CA ARG A 140 8.52 -32.43 3.68
C ARG A 140 9.91 -31.82 3.61
N TYR A 141 9.98 -30.51 3.78
CA TYR A 141 11.22 -29.73 3.68
C TYR A 141 12.06 -29.81 4.94
N ASP A 142 11.41 -29.75 6.11
CA ASP A 142 12.06 -29.71 7.42
C ASP A 142 12.38 -31.10 7.96
N ARG A 143 12.07 -32.16 7.21
CA ARG A 143 12.45 -33.50 7.62
C ARG A 143 13.92 -33.74 7.33
N PRO A 144 14.74 -34.03 8.35
CA PRO A 144 16.10 -34.51 8.12
C PRO A 144 16.03 -35.82 7.36
N ASP A 145 16.86 -35.96 6.41
CA ASP A 145 17.01 -37.20 5.64
C ASP A 145 17.40 -38.38 6.55
#